data_ca5310d05a97668674755ec603dbd818
#
_entry.id   ca5310d05a97668674755ec603dbd818
#
_cell.length_a   1.000
_cell.length_b   1.000
_cell.length_c   1.000
_cell.angle_alpha   90.00
_cell.angle_beta   90.00
_cell.angle_gamma   90.00
#
_symmetry.space_group_name_H-M   'P 1'
#
loop_
_entity.id
_entity.type
_entity.pdbx_description
1 polymer ?
#
loop_
_entity_poly.entity_id
_entity_poly.type
_entity_poly.pdbx_seq_one_letter_code
_entity_poly.pdbx_strand_id
1 'polypeptide(L)'
;IYGMGNPSDFYKNVIEIERGRMLDRNVFLRRLVDSLYVRNDIDLNRGNFRVKGDTVDIYLAYTDNLLRVTFWGDEIDGIEEVDPVTGVTIAPFEAYKIYPANLFMTTKEATLRAIHEIEDDLTKQVAFFESIGKEYEAKRLYERVTYDMEMIRELGHCSGIENYSRYFDGRAAGTRPYCLLDFFPDDFLIVIDESHVSVPQIRAMYGGDRARKINLVEYGFRLPAAMDN
;
A
#
# COMPACT_ATOMS: atom_id res chain seq x y z
N ILE A 1 -3.00 -10.76 5.41
CA ILE A 1 -4.44 -10.70 5.15
C ILE A 1 -5.05 -9.40 5.70
N TYR A 2 -4.40 -8.73 6.64
CA TYR A 2 -4.76 -7.40 7.16
C TYR A 2 -3.56 -6.44 7.06
N GLY A 3 -3.79 -5.15 7.34
CA GLY A 3 -2.80 -4.10 7.12
C GLY A 3 -2.67 -3.71 5.65
N MET A 4 -3.72 -3.95 4.87
CA MET A 4 -3.85 -3.48 3.51
C MET A 4 -4.31 -2.02 3.52
N GLY A 5 -3.95 -1.26 2.49
CA GLY A 5 -4.42 0.13 2.35
C GLY A 5 -5.94 0.23 2.20
N ASN A 6 -6.44 1.46 2.21
CA ASN A 6 -7.86 1.73 2.03
C ASN A 6 -8.32 1.31 0.62
N PRO A 7 -9.32 0.42 0.48
CA PRO A 7 -9.85 0.01 -0.83
C PRO A 7 -10.28 1.19 -1.71
N SER A 8 -10.87 2.23 -1.11
CA SER A 8 -11.30 3.41 -1.86
C SER A 8 -10.13 4.14 -2.54
N ASP A 9 -8.98 4.23 -1.87
CA ASP A 9 -7.80 4.87 -2.44
C ASP A 9 -7.16 3.99 -3.53
N PHE A 10 -7.20 2.67 -3.33
CA PHE A 10 -6.77 1.72 -4.36
C PHE A 10 -7.62 1.85 -5.64
N TYR A 11 -8.94 1.81 -5.52
CA TYR A 11 -9.83 1.88 -6.69
C TYR A 11 -9.81 3.25 -7.38
N LYS A 12 -9.60 4.35 -6.68
CA LYS A 12 -9.42 5.69 -7.29
C LYS A 12 -8.19 5.78 -8.19
N ASN A 13 -7.17 4.96 -7.93
CA ASN A 13 -5.93 4.94 -8.68
C ASN A 13 -5.89 3.86 -9.77
N VAL A 14 -7.00 3.18 -10.04
CA VAL A 14 -7.13 2.30 -11.21
C VAL A 14 -7.16 3.15 -12.47
N ILE A 15 -6.32 2.80 -13.45
CA ILE A 15 -6.25 3.50 -14.73
C ILE A 15 -7.02 2.70 -15.77
N GLU A 16 -8.12 3.25 -16.23
CA GLU A 16 -8.91 2.65 -17.32
C GLU A 16 -8.47 3.26 -18.64
N ILE A 17 -8.08 2.41 -19.58
CA ILE A 17 -7.67 2.76 -20.93
C ILE A 17 -8.50 2.01 -21.96
N GLU A 18 -8.74 2.66 -23.09
CA GLU A 18 -9.52 2.12 -24.21
C GLU A 18 -8.88 2.56 -25.52
N ARG A 19 -8.83 1.68 -26.48
CA ARG A 19 -8.32 1.94 -27.82
C ARG A 19 -9.17 3.03 -28.52
N GLY A 20 -8.52 3.97 -29.18
CA GLY A 20 -9.18 5.10 -29.84
C GLY A 20 -9.51 6.25 -28.88
N ARG A 21 -9.27 6.10 -27.57
CA ARG A 21 -9.52 7.15 -26.60
C ARG A 21 -8.41 8.20 -26.63
N MET A 22 -8.81 9.48 -26.64
CA MET A 22 -7.88 10.61 -26.48
C MET A 22 -7.39 10.68 -25.03
N LEU A 23 -6.10 10.53 -24.84
CA LEU A 23 -5.44 10.60 -23.54
C LEU A 23 -4.01 11.12 -23.71
N ASP A 24 -3.74 12.33 -23.25
CA ASP A 24 -2.37 12.88 -23.26
C ASP A 24 -1.39 11.89 -22.60
N ARG A 25 -0.33 11.56 -23.34
CA ARG A 25 0.68 10.58 -22.88
C ARG A 25 1.33 10.98 -21.58
N ASN A 26 1.61 12.27 -21.35
CA ASN A 26 2.24 12.70 -20.10
C ASN A 26 1.28 12.58 -18.92
N VAL A 27 -0.02 12.80 -19.14
CA VAL A 27 -1.06 12.55 -18.15
C VAL A 27 -1.12 11.07 -17.82
N PHE A 28 -1.05 10.20 -18.83
CA PHE A 28 -1.00 8.75 -18.61
C PHE A 28 0.24 8.32 -17.79
N LEU A 29 1.42 8.83 -18.13
CA LEU A 29 2.66 8.53 -17.40
C LEU A 29 2.60 9.01 -15.94
N ARG A 30 2.00 10.18 -15.68
CA ARG A 30 1.77 10.67 -14.31
C ARG A 30 0.84 9.73 -13.53
N ARG A 31 -0.26 9.30 -14.15
CA ARG A 31 -1.16 8.33 -13.52
C ARG A 31 -0.46 7.01 -13.17
N LEU A 32 0.46 6.52 -14.01
CA LEU A 32 1.27 5.34 -13.68
C LEU A 32 2.13 5.58 -12.42
N VAL A 33 2.78 6.74 -12.33
CA VAL A 33 3.57 7.10 -11.13
C VAL A 33 2.67 7.23 -9.90
N ASP A 34 1.52 7.88 -10.03
CA ASP A 34 0.53 8.01 -8.95
C ASP A 34 0.00 6.62 -8.50
N SER A 35 -0.07 5.65 -9.43
CA SER A 35 -0.41 4.25 -9.17
C SER A 35 0.79 3.39 -8.74
N LEU A 36 1.88 4.04 -8.29
CA LEU A 36 3.10 3.44 -7.74
C LEU A 36 3.93 2.61 -8.72
N TYR A 37 3.77 2.79 -10.03
CA TYR A 37 4.70 2.26 -11.01
C TYR A 37 5.95 3.16 -11.11
N VAL A 38 7.12 2.54 -11.17
CA VAL A 38 8.39 3.26 -11.26
C VAL A 38 8.91 3.24 -12.69
N ARG A 39 9.29 4.42 -13.22
CA ARG A 39 9.92 4.49 -14.53
C ARG A 39 11.34 3.92 -14.47
N ASN A 40 11.60 2.90 -15.30
CA ASN A 40 12.93 2.33 -15.49
C ASN A 40 13.09 1.92 -16.95
N ASP A 41 13.86 2.72 -17.70
CA ASP A 41 14.03 2.50 -19.13
C ASP A 41 15.13 1.45 -19.44
N ILE A 42 15.92 1.03 -18.43
CA ILE A 42 17.05 0.10 -18.57
C ILE A 42 16.61 -1.32 -18.19
N ASP A 43 16.11 -1.49 -16.98
CA ASP A 43 15.77 -2.80 -16.42
C ASP A 43 14.28 -2.83 -16.04
N LEU A 44 13.49 -3.50 -16.85
CA LEU A 44 12.03 -3.53 -16.70
C LEU A 44 11.61 -4.73 -15.85
N ASN A 45 11.36 -4.46 -14.57
CA ASN A 45 10.88 -5.42 -13.58
C ASN A 45 9.40 -5.19 -13.27
N ARG A 46 8.75 -6.14 -12.56
CA ARG A 46 7.36 -5.99 -12.11
C ARG A 46 7.18 -4.70 -11.29
N GLY A 47 6.12 -3.96 -11.57
CA GLY A 47 5.88 -2.65 -10.99
C GLY A 47 6.66 -1.51 -11.65
N ASN A 48 7.39 -1.77 -12.75
CA ASN A 48 8.07 -0.76 -13.53
C ASN A 48 7.35 -0.50 -14.87
N PHE A 49 7.61 0.67 -15.43
CA PHE A 49 7.28 0.98 -16.84
C PHE A 49 8.47 1.63 -17.52
N ARG A 50 8.52 1.49 -18.83
CA ARG A 50 9.50 2.19 -19.69
C ARG A 50 8.79 2.85 -20.87
N VAL A 51 9.44 3.89 -21.42
CA VAL A 51 8.94 4.64 -22.57
C VAL A 51 9.94 4.54 -23.71
N LYS A 52 9.48 4.08 -24.87
CA LYS A 52 10.27 4.01 -26.11
C LYS A 52 9.48 4.65 -27.25
N GLY A 53 9.81 5.91 -27.60
CA GLY A 53 9.06 6.65 -28.60
C GLY A 53 7.59 6.82 -28.18
N ASP A 54 6.67 6.35 -29.00
CA ASP A 54 5.23 6.42 -28.76
C ASP A 54 4.67 5.20 -28.02
N THR A 55 5.56 4.29 -27.56
CA THR A 55 5.19 3.05 -26.88
C THR A 55 5.54 3.13 -25.40
N VAL A 56 4.62 2.71 -24.55
CA VAL A 56 4.79 2.55 -23.10
C VAL A 56 4.63 1.08 -22.76
N ASP A 57 5.71 0.43 -22.33
CA ASP A 57 5.69 -0.95 -21.82
C ASP A 57 5.57 -0.90 -20.30
N ILE A 58 4.56 -1.57 -19.74
CA ILE A 58 4.27 -1.63 -18.31
C ILE A 58 4.39 -3.07 -17.84
N TYR A 59 5.33 -3.37 -16.93
CA TYR A 59 5.37 -4.68 -16.30
C TYR A 59 4.43 -4.66 -15.10
N LEU A 60 3.24 -5.19 -15.30
CA LEU A 60 2.20 -5.19 -14.28
C LEU A 60 2.68 -5.95 -13.04
N ALA A 61 2.37 -5.42 -11.86
CA ALA A 61 2.81 -6.03 -10.60
C ALA A 61 2.15 -7.39 -10.28
N TYR A 62 1.03 -7.69 -10.94
CA TYR A 62 0.15 -8.82 -10.66
C TYR A 62 0.04 -9.83 -11.82
N THR A 63 0.83 -9.66 -12.90
CA THR A 63 0.89 -10.61 -14.04
C THR A 63 2.33 -10.94 -14.39
N ASP A 64 2.52 -11.96 -15.20
CA ASP A 64 3.84 -12.37 -15.70
C ASP A 64 4.20 -11.70 -17.02
N ASN A 65 3.24 -11.04 -17.67
CA ASN A 65 3.39 -10.43 -18.97
C ASN A 65 3.42 -8.90 -18.88
N LEU A 66 3.93 -8.27 -19.94
CA LEU A 66 3.91 -6.82 -20.11
C LEU A 66 2.57 -6.37 -20.73
N LEU A 67 2.11 -5.22 -20.30
CA LEU A 67 1.09 -4.47 -21.04
C LEU A 67 1.79 -3.41 -21.86
N ARG A 68 1.64 -3.44 -23.19
CA ARG A 68 2.12 -2.46 -24.14
C ARG A 68 0.99 -1.54 -24.55
N VAL A 69 1.20 -0.24 -24.39
CA VAL A 69 0.27 0.80 -24.83
C VAL A 69 0.98 1.66 -25.88
N THR A 70 0.44 1.69 -27.10
CA THR A 70 0.97 2.47 -28.20
C THR A 70 0.11 3.71 -28.40
N PHE A 71 0.75 4.85 -28.60
CA PHE A 71 0.10 6.14 -28.83
C PHE A 71 0.31 6.61 -30.25
N TRP A 72 -0.69 7.25 -30.81
CA TRP A 72 -0.59 8.08 -32.03
C TRP A 72 -0.95 9.52 -31.63
N GLY A 73 0.08 10.35 -31.42
CA GLY A 73 -0.13 11.64 -30.76
C GLY A 73 -0.67 11.47 -29.34
N ASP A 74 -1.89 11.97 -29.10
CA ASP A 74 -2.62 11.86 -27.85
C ASP A 74 -3.73 10.79 -27.88
N GLU A 75 -3.77 9.96 -28.91
CA GLU A 75 -4.73 8.86 -29.03
C GLU A 75 -4.07 7.51 -28.68
N ILE A 76 -4.76 6.66 -27.96
CA ILE A 76 -4.34 5.28 -27.72
C ILE A 76 -4.64 4.46 -28.97
N ASP A 77 -3.59 4.14 -29.73
CA ASP A 77 -3.70 3.37 -30.97
C ASP A 77 -3.76 1.86 -30.74
N GLY A 78 -3.06 1.35 -29.72
CA GLY A 78 -3.03 -0.07 -29.42
C GLY A 78 -2.81 -0.38 -27.94
N ILE A 79 -3.42 -1.48 -27.49
CA ILE A 79 -3.24 -2.05 -26.16
C ILE A 79 -2.99 -3.55 -26.37
N GLU A 80 -1.82 -4.05 -25.93
CA GLU A 80 -1.41 -5.43 -26.20
C GLU A 80 -0.75 -6.06 -24.97
N GLU A 81 -1.01 -7.34 -24.77
CA GLU A 81 -0.23 -8.16 -23.86
C GLU A 81 0.98 -8.70 -24.61
N VAL A 82 2.15 -8.61 -23.99
CA VAL A 82 3.43 -8.93 -24.61
C VAL A 82 4.26 -9.81 -23.67
N ASP A 83 4.86 -10.85 -24.22
CA ASP A 83 5.82 -11.69 -23.50
C ASP A 83 7.09 -10.88 -23.17
N PRO A 84 7.51 -10.78 -21.90
CA PRO A 84 8.63 -9.95 -21.48
C PRO A 84 9.99 -10.42 -22.01
N VAL A 85 10.13 -11.70 -22.33
CA VAL A 85 11.39 -12.32 -22.78
C VAL A 85 11.55 -12.24 -24.29
N THR A 86 10.49 -12.60 -25.01
CA THR A 86 10.53 -12.66 -26.50
C THR A 86 10.12 -11.37 -27.16
N GLY A 87 9.35 -10.52 -26.45
CA GLY A 87 8.76 -9.30 -27.01
C GLY A 87 7.60 -9.55 -27.97
N VAL A 88 7.12 -10.79 -28.08
CA VAL A 88 6.02 -11.17 -28.98
C VAL A 88 4.68 -10.81 -28.33
N THR A 89 3.79 -10.23 -29.15
CA THR A 89 2.39 -9.95 -28.75
C THR A 89 1.63 -11.25 -28.53
N ILE A 90 1.03 -11.41 -27.36
CA ILE A 90 0.24 -12.56 -26.96
C ILE A 90 -1.23 -12.33 -27.32
N ALA A 91 -1.77 -11.17 -26.94
CA ALA A 91 -3.16 -10.81 -27.19
C ALA A 91 -3.34 -9.29 -27.31
N PRO A 92 -4.20 -8.79 -28.24
CA PRO A 92 -4.66 -7.42 -28.25
C PRO A 92 -5.87 -7.23 -27.34
N PHE A 93 -6.06 -5.98 -26.86
CA PHE A 93 -7.22 -5.59 -26.06
C PHE A 93 -7.86 -4.31 -26.62
N GLU A 94 -9.19 -4.24 -26.59
CA GLU A 94 -9.92 -2.99 -26.88
C GLU A 94 -9.97 -2.06 -25.66
N ALA A 95 -10.00 -2.61 -24.47
CA ALA A 95 -9.95 -1.87 -23.20
C ALA A 95 -9.18 -2.65 -22.14
N TYR A 96 -8.54 -1.94 -21.23
CA TYR A 96 -7.79 -2.57 -20.10
C TYR A 96 -7.89 -1.73 -18.84
N LYS A 97 -7.84 -2.41 -17.66
CA LYS A 97 -7.76 -1.78 -16.35
C LYS A 97 -6.41 -2.07 -15.73
N ILE A 98 -5.62 -1.02 -15.55
CA ILE A 98 -4.33 -1.11 -14.89
C ILE A 98 -4.54 -0.82 -13.41
N TYR A 99 -4.33 -1.84 -12.58
CA TYR A 99 -4.40 -1.70 -11.13
C TYR A 99 -3.09 -1.17 -10.57
N PRO A 100 -3.10 -0.47 -9.42
CA PRO A 100 -1.89 0.01 -8.76
C PRO A 100 -0.86 -1.09 -8.53
N ALA A 101 0.42 -0.71 -8.59
CA ALA A 101 1.54 -1.64 -8.39
C ALA A 101 1.66 -2.15 -6.94
N ASN A 102 1.02 -1.47 -5.98
CA ASN A 102 0.99 -1.87 -4.58
C ASN A 102 -0.40 -1.66 -3.98
N LEU A 103 -0.79 -2.55 -3.06
CA LEU A 103 -2.07 -2.44 -2.33
C LEU A 103 -2.06 -1.34 -1.27
N PHE A 104 -0.89 -0.98 -0.77
CA PHE A 104 -0.75 0.09 0.21
C PHE A 104 -0.49 1.42 -0.52
N MET A 105 -1.59 2.08 -0.86
CA MET A 105 -1.58 3.40 -1.52
C MET A 105 -1.61 4.49 -0.47
N THR A 106 -0.66 5.43 -0.54
CA THR A 106 -0.66 6.65 0.28
C THR A 106 -0.16 7.83 -0.53
N THR A 107 -0.80 8.98 -0.38
CA THR A 107 -0.34 10.23 -1.01
C THR A 107 0.73 10.90 -0.14
N LYS A 108 1.54 11.79 -0.74
CA LYS A 108 2.52 12.57 0.03
C LYS A 108 1.86 13.39 1.14
N GLU A 109 0.69 13.97 0.86
CA GLU A 109 -0.08 14.74 1.85
C GLU A 109 -0.57 13.84 2.99
N ALA A 110 -1.04 12.63 2.68
CA ALA A 110 -1.44 11.66 3.69
C ALA A 110 -0.26 11.19 4.53
N THR A 111 0.91 10.99 3.91
CA THR A 111 2.14 10.64 4.63
C THR A 111 2.58 11.76 5.58
N LEU A 112 2.60 13.01 5.12
CA LEU A 112 2.98 14.15 5.97
C LEU A 112 2.00 14.34 7.14
N ARG A 113 0.70 14.21 6.89
CA ARG A 113 -0.32 14.23 7.94
C ARG A 113 -0.11 13.11 8.96
N ALA A 114 0.11 11.87 8.48
CA ALA A 114 0.35 10.73 9.35
C ALA A 114 1.59 10.93 10.23
N ILE A 115 2.69 11.44 9.68
CA ILE A 115 3.90 11.76 10.44
C ILE A 115 3.60 12.76 11.54
N HIS A 116 2.87 13.84 11.24
CA HIS A 116 2.50 14.85 12.22
C HIS A 116 1.65 14.29 13.36
N GLU A 117 0.64 13.48 13.03
CA GLU A 117 -0.20 12.81 14.03
C GLU A 117 0.59 11.82 14.90
N ILE A 118 1.57 11.10 14.31
CA ILE A 118 2.46 10.20 15.04
C ILE A 118 3.34 10.97 16.01
N GLU A 119 3.90 12.12 15.61
CA GLU A 119 4.74 12.96 16.45
C GLU A 119 3.96 13.57 17.63
N ASP A 120 2.70 13.95 17.38
CA ASP A 120 1.80 14.43 18.43
C ASP A 120 1.49 13.32 19.45
N ASP A 121 1.18 12.12 18.99
CA ASP A 121 0.90 10.99 19.89
C ASP A 121 2.17 10.49 20.60
N LEU A 122 3.34 10.59 19.96
CA LEU A 122 4.64 10.34 20.62
C LEU A 122 4.85 11.29 21.79
N THR A 123 4.65 12.59 21.57
CA THR A 123 4.82 13.61 22.59
C THR A 123 3.93 13.34 23.81
N LYS A 124 2.66 13.01 23.56
CA LYS A 124 1.69 12.67 24.62
C LYS A 124 2.11 11.41 25.39
N GLN A 125 2.54 10.37 24.67
CA GLN A 125 2.89 9.08 25.29
C GLN A 125 4.20 9.17 26.07
N VAL A 126 5.19 9.93 25.61
CA VAL A 126 6.43 10.22 26.32
C VAL A 126 6.11 10.95 27.63
N ALA A 127 5.35 12.04 27.57
CA ALA A 127 4.93 12.79 28.75
C ALA A 127 4.14 11.92 29.75
N PHE A 128 3.30 11.01 29.26
CA PHE A 128 2.60 10.05 30.10
C PHE A 128 3.60 9.12 30.83
N PHE A 129 4.57 8.52 30.14
CA PHE A 129 5.56 7.66 30.78
C PHE A 129 6.41 8.41 31.82
N GLU A 130 6.84 9.62 31.52
CA GLU A 130 7.58 10.47 32.47
C GLU A 130 6.75 10.78 33.72
N SER A 131 5.45 11.08 33.57
CA SER A 131 4.54 11.37 34.67
C SER A 131 4.35 10.23 35.67
N ILE A 132 4.57 8.99 35.21
CA ILE A 132 4.46 7.78 36.04
C ILE A 132 5.82 7.17 36.40
N GLY A 133 6.93 7.90 36.16
CA GLY A 133 8.29 7.50 36.52
C GLY A 133 8.91 6.40 35.64
N LYS A 134 8.38 6.21 34.42
CA LYS A 134 8.88 5.24 33.43
C LYS A 134 9.83 5.91 32.42
N GLU A 135 10.94 6.46 32.90
CA GLU A 135 11.89 7.23 32.09
C GLU A 135 12.57 6.39 31.00
N TYR A 136 12.87 5.11 31.27
CA TYR A 136 13.49 4.20 30.29
C TYR A 136 12.54 3.86 29.13
N GLU A 137 11.26 3.67 29.44
CA GLU A 137 10.21 3.43 28.45
C GLU A 137 9.99 4.68 27.59
N ALA A 138 9.96 5.86 28.23
CA ALA A 138 9.84 7.15 27.54
C ALA A 138 10.98 7.36 26.54
N LYS A 139 12.23 7.18 26.99
CA LYS A 139 13.42 7.31 26.13
C LYS A 139 13.42 6.32 24.98
N ARG A 140 13.13 5.04 25.26
CA ARG A 140 13.09 3.99 24.24
C ARG A 140 12.05 4.28 23.16
N LEU A 141 10.85 4.69 23.58
CA LEU A 141 9.77 5.02 22.67
C LEU A 141 10.16 6.21 21.77
N TYR A 142 10.71 7.27 22.38
CA TYR A 142 11.15 8.45 21.68
C TYR A 142 12.20 8.11 20.59
N GLU A 143 13.26 7.42 20.98
CA GLU A 143 14.34 7.04 20.06
C GLU A 143 13.81 6.16 18.90
N ARG A 144 12.96 5.19 19.21
CA ARG A 144 12.41 4.28 18.22
C ARG A 144 11.49 4.97 17.23
N VAL A 145 10.54 5.76 17.71
CA VAL A 145 9.55 6.41 16.83
C VAL A 145 10.20 7.50 16.00
N THR A 146 11.13 8.27 16.58
CA THR A 146 11.89 9.30 15.84
C THR A 146 12.65 8.66 14.68
N TYR A 147 13.36 7.56 14.93
CA TYR A 147 14.06 6.82 13.87
C TYR A 147 13.10 6.31 12.79
N ASP A 148 11.95 5.72 13.18
CA ASP A 148 10.94 5.23 12.22
C ASP A 148 10.41 6.40 11.36
N MET A 149 10.21 7.60 11.93
CA MET A 149 9.75 8.79 11.18
C MET A 149 10.80 9.31 10.21
N GLU A 150 12.08 9.28 10.57
CA GLU A 150 13.17 9.61 9.65
C GLU A 150 13.20 8.65 8.47
N MET A 151 13.09 7.35 8.71
CA MET A 151 13.04 6.35 7.65
C MET A 151 11.83 6.54 6.71
N ILE A 152 10.67 6.88 7.25
CA ILE A 152 9.48 7.15 6.43
C ILE A 152 9.65 8.42 5.60
N ARG A 153 10.28 9.48 6.14
CA ARG A 153 10.56 10.71 5.39
C ARG A 153 11.53 10.49 4.23
N GLU A 154 12.60 9.75 4.47
CA GLU A 154 13.67 9.55 3.50
C GLU A 154 13.37 8.44 2.48
N LEU A 155 12.79 7.33 2.93
CA LEU A 155 12.60 6.13 2.12
C LEU A 155 11.13 5.80 1.82
N GLY A 156 10.18 6.54 2.44
CA GLY A 156 8.75 6.24 2.35
C GLY A 156 8.30 5.00 3.13
N HIS A 157 9.18 4.39 3.92
CA HIS A 157 8.94 3.11 4.58
C HIS A 157 9.82 2.95 5.82
N CYS A 158 9.33 2.22 6.83
CA CYS A 158 10.14 1.77 7.97
C CYS A 158 9.81 0.31 8.33
N SER A 159 10.69 -0.33 9.11
CA SER A 159 10.43 -1.68 9.64
C SER A 159 9.31 -1.63 10.68
N GLY A 160 8.22 -2.36 10.43
CA GLY A 160 7.05 -2.37 11.29
C GLY A 160 6.08 -1.20 11.00
N ILE A 161 6.07 -0.69 9.78
CA ILE A 161 5.17 0.40 9.33
C ILE A 161 3.69 0.08 9.61
N GLU A 162 3.33 -1.20 9.66
CA GLU A 162 1.98 -1.65 10.03
C GLU A 162 1.52 -1.14 11.40
N ASN A 163 2.45 -0.91 12.34
CA ASN A 163 2.12 -0.36 13.66
C ASN A 163 1.63 1.10 13.60
N TYR A 164 1.82 1.76 12.47
CA TYR A 164 1.38 3.12 12.19
C TYR A 164 0.22 3.16 11.18
N SER A 165 -0.32 2.01 10.75
CA SER A 165 -1.35 1.91 9.69
C SER A 165 -2.55 2.81 9.95
N ARG A 166 -2.99 2.96 11.19
CA ARG A 166 -4.11 3.83 11.57
C ARG A 166 -3.96 5.27 11.09
N TYR A 167 -2.75 5.83 11.20
CA TYR A 167 -2.48 7.21 10.81
C TYR A 167 -2.48 7.37 9.29
N PHE A 168 -1.91 6.40 8.56
CA PHE A 168 -1.91 6.42 7.09
C PHE A 168 -3.30 6.24 6.50
N ASP A 169 -4.12 5.37 7.09
CA ASP A 169 -5.49 5.11 6.65
C ASP A 169 -6.49 6.18 7.12
N GLY A 170 -6.13 7.03 8.07
CA GLY A 170 -7.02 8.00 8.70
C GLY A 170 -8.14 7.36 9.50
N ARG A 171 -7.94 6.14 10.04
CA ARG A 171 -8.94 5.41 10.84
C ARG A 171 -9.03 5.97 12.25
N ALA A 172 -10.24 5.93 12.83
CA ALA A 172 -10.43 6.23 14.24
C ALA A 172 -9.74 5.18 15.13
N ALA A 173 -9.27 5.61 16.31
CA ALA A 173 -8.71 4.70 17.31
C ALA A 173 -9.71 3.59 17.68
N GLY A 174 -9.23 2.37 17.86
CA GLY A 174 -10.05 1.19 18.18
C GLY A 174 -10.73 0.53 16.99
N THR A 175 -10.54 1.05 15.76
CA THR A 175 -11.07 0.40 14.55
C THR A 175 -10.07 -0.60 13.97
N ARG A 176 -10.59 -1.71 13.44
CA ARG A 176 -9.74 -2.71 12.79
C ARG A 176 -9.09 -2.17 11.51
N PRO A 177 -7.91 -2.67 11.11
CA PRO A 177 -7.31 -2.35 9.82
C PRO A 177 -8.12 -2.96 8.68
N TYR A 178 -7.96 -2.38 7.48
CA TYR A 178 -8.48 -2.98 6.26
C TYR A 178 -7.80 -4.33 6.00
N CYS A 179 -8.57 -5.28 5.49
CA CYS A 179 -8.10 -6.60 5.14
C CYS A 179 -8.54 -6.97 3.71
N LEU A 180 -8.09 -8.12 3.23
CA LEU A 180 -8.42 -8.59 1.89
C LEU A 180 -9.94 -8.62 1.62
N LEU A 181 -10.75 -8.95 2.63
CA LEU A 181 -12.21 -9.03 2.47
C LEU A 181 -12.86 -7.66 2.20
N ASP A 182 -12.23 -6.56 2.59
CA ASP A 182 -12.73 -5.21 2.33
C ASP A 182 -12.57 -4.80 0.84
N PHE A 183 -11.83 -5.58 0.04
CA PHE A 183 -11.69 -5.40 -1.40
C PHE A 183 -12.71 -6.19 -2.23
N PHE A 184 -13.50 -7.05 -1.57
CA PHE A 184 -14.57 -7.79 -2.23
C PHE A 184 -15.82 -6.90 -2.38
N PRO A 185 -16.71 -7.19 -3.33
CA PRO A 185 -18.02 -6.57 -3.38
C PRO A 185 -18.85 -6.92 -2.14
N ASP A 186 -19.87 -6.11 -1.81
CA ASP A 186 -20.72 -6.35 -0.63
C ASP A 186 -21.43 -7.71 -0.66
N ASP A 187 -21.74 -8.19 -1.86
CA ASP A 187 -22.38 -9.51 -2.08
C ASP A 187 -21.31 -10.52 -2.52
N PHE A 188 -20.78 -11.27 -1.56
CA PHE A 188 -19.84 -12.36 -1.83
C PHE A 188 -20.02 -13.53 -0.87
N LEU A 189 -19.68 -14.73 -1.34
CA LEU A 189 -19.74 -15.97 -0.56
C LEU A 189 -18.33 -16.36 -0.07
N ILE A 190 -18.21 -16.62 1.24
CA ILE A 190 -17.00 -17.19 1.83
C ILE A 190 -17.21 -18.68 2.04
N VAL A 191 -16.33 -19.51 1.45
CA VAL A 191 -16.25 -20.93 1.71
C VAL A 191 -14.97 -21.21 2.50
N ILE A 192 -15.12 -21.73 3.71
CA ILE A 192 -13.99 -22.06 4.59
C ILE A 192 -13.91 -23.57 4.72
N ASP A 193 -12.87 -24.14 4.10
CA ASP A 193 -12.56 -25.55 4.26
C ASP A 193 -12.03 -25.83 5.68
N GLU A 194 -12.40 -26.97 6.24
CA GLU A 194 -12.05 -27.39 7.60
C GLU A 194 -12.33 -26.28 8.65
N SER A 195 -13.49 -25.62 8.52
CA SER A 195 -13.85 -24.46 9.35
C SER A 195 -13.85 -24.75 10.86
N HIS A 196 -14.10 -26.00 11.25
CA HIS A 196 -14.06 -26.44 12.65
C HIS A 196 -12.65 -26.36 13.27
N VAL A 197 -11.59 -26.37 12.44
CA VAL A 197 -10.18 -26.17 12.86
C VAL A 197 -9.73 -24.75 12.60
N SER A 198 -9.97 -24.24 11.37
CA SER A 198 -9.46 -22.95 10.88
C SER A 198 -10.01 -21.76 11.71
N VAL A 199 -11.30 -21.75 11.98
CA VAL A 199 -11.94 -20.62 12.69
C VAL A 199 -11.48 -20.52 14.15
N PRO A 200 -11.44 -21.62 14.96
CA PRO A 200 -10.86 -21.55 16.30
C PRO A 200 -9.39 -21.14 16.32
N GLN A 201 -8.59 -21.56 15.34
CA GLN A 201 -7.18 -21.20 15.23
C GLN A 201 -7.02 -19.70 14.99
N ILE A 202 -7.76 -19.11 14.04
CA ILE A 202 -7.76 -17.67 13.78
C ILE A 202 -8.18 -16.89 15.01
N ARG A 203 -9.20 -17.37 15.75
CA ARG A 203 -9.65 -16.74 16.99
C ARG A 203 -8.56 -16.73 18.07
N ALA A 204 -7.81 -17.83 18.21
CA ALA A 204 -6.71 -17.94 19.18
C ALA A 204 -5.56 -16.97 18.82
N MET A 205 -5.26 -16.79 17.54
CA MET A 205 -4.23 -15.85 17.08
C MET A 205 -4.51 -14.42 17.52
N TYR A 206 -5.76 -13.97 17.48
CA TYR A 206 -6.15 -12.62 17.91
C TYR A 206 -5.79 -12.37 19.39
N GLY A 207 -6.10 -13.32 20.28
CA GLY A 207 -5.78 -13.20 21.70
C GLY A 207 -4.28 -13.10 21.97
N GLY A 208 -3.49 -13.94 21.29
CA GLY A 208 -2.03 -13.96 21.42
C GLY A 208 -1.37 -12.68 20.91
N ASP A 209 -1.80 -12.19 19.73
CA ASP A 209 -1.28 -10.94 19.15
C ASP A 209 -1.62 -9.73 20.02
N ARG A 210 -2.86 -9.65 20.49
CA ARG A 210 -3.29 -8.58 21.40
C ARG A 210 -2.45 -8.55 22.68
N ALA A 211 -2.24 -9.69 23.32
CA ALA A 211 -1.42 -9.76 24.55
C ALA A 211 0.03 -9.31 24.30
N ARG A 212 0.62 -9.72 23.16
CA ARG A 212 1.95 -9.29 22.74
C ARG A 212 2.01 -7.78 22.56
N LYS A 213 1.04 -7.19 21.85
CA LYS A 213 0.98 -5.74 21.58
C LYS A 213 0.80 -4.92 22.86
N ILE A 214 -0.02 -5.37 23.81
CA ILE A 214 -0.14 -4.73 25.12
C ILE A 214 1.23 -4.58 25.77
N ASN A 215 2.01 -5.66 25.85
CA ASN A 215 3.35 -5.61 26.42
C ASN A 215 4.27 -4.64 25.65
N LEU A 216 4.22 -4.64 24.32
CA LEU A 216 5.05 -3.74 23.53
C LEU A 216 4.73 -2.25 23.77
N VAL A 217 3.47 -1.93 24.02
CA VAL A 217 3.03 -0.56 24.37
C VAL A 217 3.42 -0.23 25.82
N GLU A 218 3.14 -1.11 26.78
CA GLU A 218 3.42 -0.87 28.21
C GLU A 218 4.90 -0.70 28.52
N TYR A 219 5.77 -1.35 27.74
CA TYR A 219 7.22 -1.26 27.91
C TYR A 219 7.89 -0.27 26.91
N GLY A 220 7.14 0.60 26.26
CA GLY A 220 7.67 1.67 25.41
C GLY A 220 8.35 1.19 24.12
N PHE A 221 7.98 0.06 23.56
CA PHE A 221 8.47 -0.42 22.27
C PHE A 221 7.62 0.06 21.10
N ARG A 222 6.35 0.41 21.35
CA ARG A 222 5.38 0.86 20.35
C ARG A 222 4.44 1.91 20.93
N LEU A 223 3.93 2.77 20.05
CA LEU A 223 2.82 3.67 20.36
C LEU A 223 1.52 2.88 20.60
N PRO A 224 0.56 3.43 21.36
CA PRO A 224 -0.75 2.82 21.56
C PRO A 224 -1.48 2.46 20.26
N ALA A 225 -1.25 3.20 19.19
CA ALA A 225 -1.81 2.93 17.86
C ALA A 225 -1.47 1.54 17.30
N ALA A 226 -0.40 0.91 17.77
CA ALA A 226 -0.07 -0.46 17.40
C ALA A 226 -1.15 -1.48 17.82
N MET A 227 -2.02 -1.12 18.79
CA MET A 227 -3.15 -1.95 19.21
C MET A 227 -4.26 -2.01 18.16
N ASP A 228 -4.29 -1.05 17.25
CA ASP A 228 -5.32 -0.89 16.21
C ASP A 228 -4.95 -1.58 14.88
N ASN A 229 -3.87 -2.35 14.88
CA ASN A 229 -3.38 -3.10 13.73
C ASN A 229 -3.67 -4.60 13.86
#